data_12ea7bb0130a13517bce1fe1f531401e
#
_entry.id   12ea7bb0130a13517bce1fe1f531401e
#
_cell.length_a   1.000
_cell.length_b   1.000
_cell.length_c   1.000
_cell.angle_alpha   90.00
_cell.angle_beta   90.00
_cell.angle_gamma   90.00
#
_symmetry.space_group_name_H-M   'P 1'
#
loop_
_entity.id
_entity.type
_entity.pdbx_description
1 polymer ?
#
loop_
_entity_poly.entity_id
_entity_poly.type
_entity_poly.pdbx_seq_one_letter_code
_entity_poly.pdbx_strand_id
1 'polypeptide(L)'
;MSTDELTLFSYEILGLVGRDGAGAHDLLRMARQGRVLAWAGESQYYTEPKRLASHGYLAARTEPGKTRARTVYTLTERGREALAEYARTPVRITPIKSDALLRLLICDLVGEPVTRDALVSLREDIADVRQRLVESERRAEALPHREKYLRLTLAHLHGLLDLHEQLVARAEDELTS
;
A
#
# COMPACT_ATOMS: atom_id res chain seq x y z
N MET A 1 -20.36 7.60 -14.44
CA MET A 1 -18.95 7.17 -14.37
C MET A 1 -18.86 5.83 -15.08
N SER A 2 -18.01 5.74 -16.11
CA SER A 2 -17.86 4.50 -16.89
C SER A 2 -17.33 3.39 -15.99
N THR A 3 -17.99 2.24 -15.99
CA THR A 3 -17.62 1.03 -15.22
C THR A 3 -16.28 0.41 -15.64
N ASP A 4 -15.62 0.96 -16.65
CA ASP A 4 -14.37 0.46 -17.26
C ASP A 4 -13.12 1.28 -16.83
N GLU A 5 -13.29 2.31 -15.99
CA GLU A 5 -12.19 3.18 -15.59
C GLU A 5 -11.29 2.48 -14.54
N LEU A 6 -9.99 2.38 -14.86
CA LEU A 6 -8.98 1.85 -13.94
C LEU A 6 -8.58 2.92 -12.94
N THR A 7 -8.67 2.58 -11.67
CA THR A 7 -8.24 3.42 -10.54
C THR A 7 -6.80 3.10 -10.14
N LEU A 8 -6.20 3.92 -9.29
CA LEU A 8 -4.88 3.62 -8.71
C LEU A 8 -4.87 2.24 -8.02
N PHE A 9 -5.96 1.88 -7.34
CA PHE A 9 -6.12 0.57 -6.73
C PHE A 9 -6.21 -0.57 -7.78
N SER A 10 -6.83 -0.32 -8.93
CA SER A 10 -6.84 -1.29 -10.02
C SER A 10 -5.42 -1.60 -10.51
N TYR A 11 -4.58 -0.57 -10.67
CA TYR A 11 -3.17 -0.75 -11.07
C TYR A 11 -2.35 -1.44 -9.97
N GLU A 12 -2.63 -1.18 -8.70
CA GLU A 12 -2.03 -1.92 -7.57
C GLU A 12 -2.33 -3.41 -7.69
N ILE A 13 -3.60 -3.78 -7.89
CA ILE A 13 -4.01 -5.19 -8.05
C ILE A 13 -3.30 -5.83 -9.25
N LEU A 14 -3.27 -5.18 -10.42
CA LEU A 14 -2.56 -5.68 -11.60
C LEU A 14 -1.06 -5.88 -11.31
N GLY A 15 -0.44 -4.94 -10.58
CA GLY A 15 0.96 -5.01 -10.18
C GLY A 15 1.25 -6.13 -9.18
N LEU A 16 0.35 -6.37 -8.21
CA LEU A 16 0.47 -7.44 -7.22
C LEU A 16 0.25 -8.83 -7.83
N VAL A 17 -0.66 -8.97 -8.81
CA VAL A 17 -0.82 -10.21 -9.59
C VAL A 17 0.49 -10.59 -10.26
N GLY A 18 1.24 -9.60 -10.78
CA GLY A 18 2.59 -9.78 -11.26
C GLY A 18 2.71 -10.80 -12.41
N ARG A 19 3.88 -11.43 -12.52
CA ARG A 19 4.19 -12.41 -13.57
C ARG A 19 3.63 -13.80 -13.27
N ASP A 20 3.60 -14.18 -11.99
CA ASP A 20 3.33 -15.55 -11.55
C ASP A 20 1.85 -15.78 -11.24
N GLY A 21 1.07 -14.70 -11.18
CA GLY A 21 -0.34 -14.74 -10.79
C GLY A 21 -0.51 -14.80 -9.27
N ALA A 22 -1.72 -14.48 -8.80
CA ALA A 22 -2.05 -14.50 -7.38
C ALA A 22 -3.55 -14.72 -7.14
N GLY A 23 -3.88 -15.35 -6.01
CA GLY A 23 -5.25 -15.41 -5.50
C GLY A 23 -5.59 -14.18 -4.65
N ALA A 24 -6.88 -13.90 -4.45
CA ALA A 24 -7.33 -12.73 -3.69
C ALA A 24 -6.73 -12.67 -2.26
N HIS A 25 -6.62 -13.82 -1.59
CA HIS A 25 -5.99 -13.91 -0.26
C HIS A 25 -4.49 -13.56 -0.31
N ASP A 26 -3.79 -13.98 -1.36
CA ASP A 26 -2.36 -13.67 -1.55
C ASP A 26 -2.16 -12.18 -1.82
N LEU A 27 -3.05 -11.55 -2.62
CA LEU A 27 -3.04 -10.10 -2.88
C LEU A 27 -3.20 -9.30 -1.59
N LEU A 28 -4.19 -9.65 -0.75
CA LEU A 28 -4.40 -9.01 0.54
C LEU A 28 -3.19 -9.17 1.46
N ARG A 29 -2.61 -10.37 1.52
CA ARG A 29 -1.41 -10.65 2.32
C ARG A 29 -0.22 -9.80 1.85
N MET A 30 0.02 -9.73 0.54
CA MET A 30 1.11 -8.92 -0.03
C MET A 30 0.94 -7.43 0.27
N ALA A 31 -0.27 -6.88 0.11
CA ALA A 31 -0.56 -5.49 0.43
C ALA A 31 -0.33 -5.16 1.92
N ARG A 32 -0.76 -6.06 2.81
CA ARG A 32 -0.60 -5.89 4.27
C ARG A 32 0.84 -6.01 4.76
N GLN A 33 1.72 -6.66 4.02
CA GLN A 33 3.11 -6.87 4.46
C GLN A 33 3.86 -5.54 4.69
N GLY A 34 3.66 -4.55 3.82
CA GLY A 34 4.28 -3.24 3.96
C GLY A 34 3.45 -2.23 4.74
N ARG A 35 2.17 -2.52 5.05
CA ARG A 35 1.17 -1.67 5.72
C ARG A 35 0.98 -0.27 5.12
N VAL A 36 2.04 0.35 4.62
CA VAL A 36 2.05 1.74 4.12
C VAL A 36 1.30 1.88 2.78
N LEU A 37 1.24 0.81 1.97
CA LEU A 37 0.52 0.79 0.68
C LEU A 37 -0.84 0.07 0.75
N ALA A 38 -1.31 -0.34 1.93
CA ALA A 38 -2.60 -0.98 2.11
C ALA A 38 -3.71 0.08 2.24
N TRP A 39 -4.06 0.75 1.15
CA TRP A 39 -4.99 1.91 1.13
C TRP A 39 -6.45 1.51 1.01
N ALA A 40 -6.71 0.28 0.59
CA ALA A 40 -8.06 -0.23 0.36
C ALA A 40 -8.53 -1.13 1.50
N GLY A 41 -9.85 -1.16 1.71
CA GLY A 41 -10.47 -2.10 2.66
C GLY A 41 -10.30 -3.54 2.19
N GLU A 42 -10.28 -4.49 3.12
CA GLU A 42 -10.04 -5.91 2.85
C GLU A 42 -10.96 -6.48 1.77
N SER A 43 -12.24 -6.15 1.80
CA SER A 43 -13.24 -6.63 0.83
C SER A 43 -12.89 -6.26 -0.61
N GLN A 44 -12.20 -5.14 -0.82
CA GLN A 44 -11.82 -4.69 -2.15
C GLN A 44 -10.77 -5.60 -2.80
N TYR A 45 -9.88 -6.23 -2.01
CA TYR A 45 -8.92 -7.22 -2.52
C TYR A 45 -9.59 -8.52 -3.01
N TYR A 46 -10.85 -8.75 -2.66
CA TYR A 46 -11.65 -9.87 -3.16
C TYR A 46 -12.57 -9.47 -4.32
N THR A 47 -13.01 -8.22 -4.38
CA THR A 47 -13.95 -7.75 -5.41
C THR A 47 -13.27 -7.20 -6.65
N GLU A 48 -12.21 -6.42 -6.49
CA GLU A 48 -11.51 -5.79 -7.59
C GLU A 48 -10.87 -6.79 -8.58
N PRO A 49 -10.19 -7.88 -8.16
CA PRO A 49 -9.69 -8.86 -9.12
C PRO A 49 -10.80 -9.51 -9.96
N LYS A 50 -11.99 -9.72 -9.39
CA LYS A 50 -13.14 -10.22 -10.13
C LYS A 50 -13.63 -9.22 -11.18
N ARG A 51 -13.70 -7.93 -10.80
CA ARG A 51 -14.05 -6.84 -11.72
C ARG A 51 -13.03 -6.75 -12.86
N LEU A 52 -11.75 -6.77 -12.55
CA LEU A 52 -10.68 -6.73 -13.57
C LEU A 52 -10.72 -7.95 -14.49
N ALA A 53 -11.07 -9.13 -13.97
CA ALA A 53 -11.25 -10.33 -14.80
C ALA A 53 -12.47 -10.21 -15.71
N SER A 54 -13.61 -9.70 -15.23
CA SER A 54 -14.81 -9.49 -16.07
C SER A 54 -14.58 -8.47 -17.19
N HIS A 55 -13.65 -7.53 -17.00
CA HIS A 55 -13.23 -6.55 -18.02
C HIS A 55 -12.04 -7.01 -18.87
N GLY A 56 -11.55 -8.25 -18.68
CA GLY A 56 -10.50 -8.84 -19.50
C GLY A 56 -9.08 -8.37 -19.20
N TYR A 57 -8.84 -7.64 -18.12
CA TYR A 57 -7.49 -7.25 -17.67
C TYR A 57 -6.77 -8.40 -16.96
N LEU A 58 -7.53 -9.29 -16.32
CA LEU A 58 -7.05 -10.50 -15.71
C LEU A 58 -7.74 -11.72 -16.31
N ALA A 59 -7.05 -12.85 -16.35
CA ALA A 59 -7.65 -14.15 -16.57
C ALA A 59 -7.77 -14.85 -15.22
N ALA A 60 -8.94 -15.46 -14.96
CA ALA A 60 -9.21 -16.20 -13.73
C ALA A 60 -9.19 -17.69 -14.03
N ARG A 61 -8.46 -18.48 -13.25
CA ARG A 61 -8.49 -19.94 -13.31
C ARG A 61 -8.71 -20.53 -11.92
N THR A 62 -9.39 -21.66 -11.88
CA THR A 62 -9.58 -22.41 -10.65
C THR A 62 -8.44 -23.41 -10.48
N GLU A 63 -7.81 -23.38 -9.32
CA GLU A 63 -6.75 -24.32 -8.95
C GLU A 63 -7.15 -25.11 -7.68
N PRO A 64 -6.67 -26.36 -7.54
CA PRO A 64 -6.78 -27.07 -6.28
C PRO A 64 -6.08 -26.30 -5.16
N GLY A 65 -6.74 -26.08 -4.04
CA GLY A 65 -6.14 -25.53 -2.83
C GLY A 65 -6.03 -26.61 -1.75
N LYS A 66 -5.35 -26.29 -0.63
CA LYS A 66 -5.15 -27.25 0.47
C LYS A 66 -6.46 -27.78 1.07
N THR A 67 -7.50 -26.96 1.13
CA THR A 67 -8.81 -27.30 1.71
C THR A 67 -9.97 -27.05 0.77
N ARG A 68 -9.86 -26.09 -0.15
CA ARG A 68 -10.89 -25.72 -1.13
C ARG A 68 -10.22 -25.28 -2.42
N ALA A 69 -10.93 -25.41 -3.55
CA ALA A 69 -10.52 -24.79 -4.79
C ALA A 69 -10.36 -23.27 -4.61
N ARG A 70 -9.31 -22.71 -5.20
CA ARG A 70 -9.01 -21.27 -5.15
C ARG A 70 -9.02 -20.68 -6.55
N THR A 71 -9.43 -19.44 -6.68
CA THR A 71 -9.28 -18.68 -7.92
C THR A 71 -7.92 -18.00 -7.92
N VAL A 72 -7.14 -18.23 -8.96
CA VAL A 72 -5.86 -17.56 -9.24
C VAL A 72 -6.06 -16.67 -10.45
N TYR A 73 -5.60 -15.44 -10.35
CA TYR A 73 -5.63 -14.43 -11.39
C TYR A 73 -4.25 -14.30 -12.04
N THR A 74 -4.22 -14.12 -13.36
CA THR A 74 -3.01 -13.85 -14.13
C THR A 74 -3.23 -12.65 -15.05
N LEU A 75 -2.19 -11.88 -15.35
CA LEU A 75 -2.27 -10.77 -16.28
C LEU A 75 -2.55 -11.26 -17.70
N THR A 76 -3.55 -10.65 -18.35
CA THR A 76 -3.77 -10.78 -19.79
C THR A 76 -2.85 -9.80 -20.54
N GLU A 77 -2.86 -9.87 -21.89
CA GLU A 77 -2.18 -8.87 -22.71
C GLU A 77 -2.75 -7.47 -22.45
N ARG A 78 -4.08 -7.35 -22.43
CA ARG A 78 -4.77 -6.10 -22.09
C ARG A 78 -4.37 -5.55 -20.72
N GLY A 79 -4.18 -6.42 -19.71
CA GLY A 79 -3.71 -6.01 -18.40
C GLY A 79 -2.27 -5.49 -18.42
N ARG A 80 -1.38 -6.11 -19.21
CA ARG A 80 0.01 -5.66 -19.40
C ARG A 80 0.08 -4.32 -20.13
N GLU A 81 -0.73 -4.16 -21.18
CA GLU A 81 -0.82 -2.91 -21.93
C GLU A 81 -1.32 -1.76 -21.03
N ALA A 82 -2.35 -2.00 -20.21
CA ALA A 82 -2.86 -1.02 -19.28
C ALA A 82 -1.79 -0.57 -18.25
N LEU A 83 -0.99 -1.50 -17.70
CA LEU A 83 0.16 -1.18 -16.84
C LEU A 83 1.23 -0.37 -17.58
N ALA A 84 1.52 -0.73 -18.83
CA ALA A 84 2.51 -0.03 -19.63
C ALA A 84 2.05 1.40 -19.99
N GLU A 85 0.78 1.59 -20.26
CA GLU A 85 0.16 2.90 -20.51
C GLU A 85 0.20 3.76 -19.23
N TYR A 86 -0.25 3.21 -18.10
CA TYR A 86 -0.18 3.88 -16.80
C TYR A 86 1.25 4.33 -16.47
N ALA A 87 2.25 3.48 -16.71
CA ALA A 87 3.64 3.81 -16.43
C ALA A 87 4.20 4.98 -17.29
N ARG A 88 3.55 5.34 -18.38
CA ARG A 88 3.92 6.49 -19.22
C ARG A 88 3.26 7.79 -18.76
N THR A 89 2.24 7.72 -17.90
CA THR A 89 1.58 8.93 -17.41
C THR A 89 2.49 9.69 -16.45
N PRO A 90 2.43 11.05 -16.42
CA PRO A 90 3.20 11.82 -15.46
C PRO A 90 2.81 11.49 -14.02
N VAL A 91 3.80 11.29 -13.16
CA VAL A 91 3.57 11.11 -11.72
C VAL A 91 3.24 12.48 -11.10
N ARG A 92 2.22 12.52 -10.25
CA ARG A 92 1.81 13.72 -9.51
C ARG A 92 1.81 13.42 -8.02
N ILE A 93 2.06 14.45 -7.20
CA ILE A 93 1.86 14.35 -5.76
C ILE A 93 0.37 14.16 -5.50
N THR A 94 0.02 13.08 -4.85
CA THR A 94 -1.36 12.82 -4.41
C THR A 94 -1.64 13.50 -3.07
N PRO A 95 -2.88 13.88 -2.76
CA PRO A 95 -3.25 14.37 -1.44
C PRO A 95 -2.83 13.38 -0.34
N ILE A 96 -2.20 13.92 0.71
CA ILE A 96 -1.75 13.11 1.84
C ILE A 96 -2.93 12.94 2.81
N LYS A 97 -3.38 11.69 2.98
CA LYS A 97 -4.33 11.33 4.03
C LYS A 97 -3.53 10.95 5.27
N SER A 98 -3.41 11.87 6.22
CA SER A 98 -2.65 11.70 7.46
C SER A 98 -3.49 12.11 8.67
N ASP A 99 -3.68 11.19 9.63
CA ASP A 99 -4.32 11.47 10.90
C ASP A 99 -3.47 12.45 11.74
N ALA A 100 -2.15 12.31 11.72
CA ALA A 100 -1.25 13.20 12.43
C ALA A 100 -1.37 14.65 11.95
N LEU A 101 -1.40 14.89 10.63
CA LEU A 101 -1.57 16.23 10.09
C LEU A 101 -2.95 16.81 10.40
N LEU A 102 -4.01 16.01 10.39
CA LEU A 102 -5.34 16.43 10.77
C LEU A 102 -5.38 16.89 12.23
N ARG A 103 -4.73 16.15 13.14
CA ARG A 103 -4.67 16.51 14.57
C ARG A 103 -3.94 17.82 14.79
N LEU A 104 -2.87 18.09 14.05
CA LEU A 104 -2.20 19.40 14.07
C LEU A 104 -3.10 20.53 13.57
N LEU A 105 -3.87 20.28 12.50
CA LEU A 105 -4.77 21.29 11.92
C LEU A 105 -5.93 21.67 12.86
N ILE A 106 -6.31 20.78 13.78
CA ILE A 106 -7.39 21.06 14.77
C ILE A 106 -6.84 21.34 16.18
N CYS A 107 -5.53 21.49 16.33
CA CYS A 107 -4.87 21.65 17.63
C CYS A 107 -5.41 22.84 18.43
N ASP A 108 -5.69 23.96 17.76
CA ASP A 108 -6.28 25.16 18.34
C ASP A 108 -7.70 24.93 18.92
N LEU A 109 -8.40 23.89 18.46
CA LEU A 109 -9.74 23.55 18.93
C LEU A 109 -9.74 22.57 20.10
N VAL A 110 -8.72 21.70 20.18
CA VAL A 110 -8.67 20.59 21.16
C VAL A 110 -7.60 20.76 22.24
N GLY A 111 -6.64 21.65 22.02
CA GLY A 111 -5.55 21.98 22.93
C GLY A 111 -4.24 21.24 22.63
N GLU A 112 -3.13 21.90 22.93
CA GLU A 112 -1.78 21.41 22.65
C GLU A 112 -1.44 20.12 23.41
N PRO A 113 -1.73 19.96 24.73
CA PRO A 113 -1.38 18.74 25.46
C PRO A 113 -2.01 17.48 24.85
N VAL A 114 -3.29 17.55 24.48
CA VAL A 114 -4.01 16.41 23.87
C VAL A 114 -3.44 16.05 22.51
N THR A 115 -3.11 17.07 21.70
CA THR A 115 -2.51 16.87 20.37
C THR A 115 -1.11 16.29 20.49
N ARG A 116 -0.28 16.81 21.40
CA ARG A 116 1.07 16.31 21.64
C ARG A 116 1.06 14.83 22.06
N ASP A 117 0.25 14.47 23.07
CA ASP A 117 0.18 13.10 23.58
C ASP A 117 -0.29 12.11 22.47
N ALA A 118 -1.23 12.55 21.65
CA ALA A 118 -1.68 11.77 20.49
C ALA A 118 -0.58 11.59 19.43
N LEU A 119 0.25 12.61 19.18
CA LEU A 119 1.37 12.51 18.24
C LEU A 119 2.50 11.64 18.80
N VAL A 120 2.81 11.73 20.09
CA VAL A 120 3.82 10.89 20.76
C VAL A 120 3.47 9.41 20.66
N SER A 121 2.18 9.05 20.75
CA SER A 121 1.73 7.67 20.57
C SER A 121 2.07 7.07 19.20
N LEU A 122 2.35 7.89 18.19
CA LEU A 122 2.76 7.45 16.85
C LEU A 122 4.10 6.69 16.85
N ARG A 123 4.94 6.87 17.87
CA ARG A 123 6.25 6.18 17.97
C ARG A 123 6.13 4.66 17.94
N GLU A 124 5.16 4.12 18.65
CA GLU A 124 4.93 2.67 18.67
C GLU A 124 4.55 2.15 17.28
N ASP A 125 3.68 2.89 16.58
CA ASP A 125 3.24 2.54 15.22
C ASP A 125 4.39 2.64 14.23
N ILE A 126 5.23 3.68 14.33
CA ILE A 126 6.45 3.83 13.52
C ILE A 126 7.40 2.65 13.73
N ALA A 127 7.61 2.23 14.98
CA ALA A 127 8.49 1.11 15.30
C ALA A 127 7.97 -0.22 14.69
N ASP A 128 6.66 -0.50 14.81
CA ASP A 128 6.03 -1.68 14.20
C ASP A 128 6.19 -1.68 12.67
N VAL A 129 5.90 -0.54 12.03
CA VAL A 129 6.04 -0.42 10.57
C VAL A 129 7.50 -0.58 10.15
N ARG A 130 8.45 0.02 10.87
CA ARG A 130 9.88 -0.10 10.58
C ARG A 130 10.34 -1.56 10.63
N GLN A 131 9.90 -2.32 11.63
CA GLN A 131 10.21 -3.75 11.72
C GLN A 131 9.67 -4.52 10.50
N ARG A 132 8.45 -4.23 10.06
CA ARG A 132 7.85 -4.84 8.86
C ARG A 132 8.61 -4.51 7.57
N LEU A 133 9.15 -3.28 7.47
CA LEU A 133 9.98 -2.90 6.32
C LEU A 133 11.27 -3.72 6.28
N VAL A 134 11.94 -3.93 7.42
CA VAL A 134 13.15 -4.79 7.52
C VAL A 134 12.84 -6.22 7.06
N GLU A 135 11.70 -6.78 7.45
CA GLU A 135 11.29 -8.10 6.96
C GLU A 135 10.99 -8.10 5.46
N SER A 136 10.49 -6.99 4.92
CA SER A 136 10.23 -6.84 3.49
C SER A 136 11.52 -6.72 2.68
N GLU A 137 12.57 -6.12 3.23
CA GLU A 137 13.92 -6.09 2.65
C GLU A 137 14.49 -7.51 2.47
N ARG A 138 14.45 -8.31 3.54
CA ARG A 138 14.91 -9.71 3.49
C ARG A 138 14.16 -10.54 2.43
N ARG A 139 12.87 -10.28 2.24
CA ARG A 139 12.07 -10.96 1.21
C ARG A 139 12.39 -10.46 -0.20
N ALA A 140 12.76 -9.18 -0.34
CA ALA A 140 13.16 -8.61 -1.62
C ALA A 140 14.42 -9.29 -2.18
N GLU A 141 15.37 -9.67 -1.32
CA GLU A 141 16.58 -10.42 -1.70
C GLU A 141 16.24 -11.76 -2.38
N ALA A 142 15.12 -12.39 -2.01
CA ALA A 142 14.66 -13.64 -2.64
C ALA A 142 13.99 -13.42 -4.02
N LEU A 143 13.88 -12.19 -4.49
CA LEU A 143 13.24 -11.81 -5.75
C LEU A 143 14.18 -11.00 -6.66
N PRO A 144 15.24 -11.61 -7.23
CA PRO A 144 16.30 -10.87 -7.95
C PRO A 144 15.77 -9.96 -9.07
N HIS A 145 14.70 -10.39 -9.76
CA HIS A 145 14.09 -9.62 -10.84
C HIS A 145 13.33 -8.36 -10.36
N ARG A 146 13.02 -8.25 -9.07
CA ARG A 146 12.32 -7.11 -8.44
C ARG A 146 13.14 -6.39 -7.38
N GLU A 147 14.23 -6.96 -6.91
CA GLU A 147 15.04 -6.47 -5.78
C GLU A 147 15.37 -4.99 -5.88
N LYS A 148 15.88 -4.56 -7.04
CA LYS A 148 16.24 -3.14 -7.29
C LYS A 148 15.05 -2.20 -7.03
N TYR A 149 13.88 -2.54 -7.52
CA TYR A 149 12.68 -1.68 -7.42
C TYR A 149 12.11 -1.71 -6.00
N LEU A 150 12.07 -2.88 -5.38
CA LEU A 150 11.64 -3.03 -3.99
C LEU A 150 12.56 -2.25 -3.05
N ARG A 151 13.88 -2.31 -3.23
CA ARG A 151 14.85 -1.54 -2.45
C ARG A 151 14.61 -0.03 -2.56
N LEU A 152 14.36 0.50 -3.75
CA LEU A 152 14.04 1.92 -3.93
C LEU A 152 12.74 2.32 -3.22
N THR A 153 11.70 1.46 -3.31
CA THR A 153 10.44 1.68 -2.60
C THR A 153 10.63 1.65 -1.09
N LEU A 154 11.36 0.67 -0.57
CA LEU A 154 11.60 0.51 0.87
C LEU A 154 12.43 1.68 1.42
N ALA A 155 13.46 2.14 0.69
CA ALA A 155 14.24 3.31 1.07
C ALA A 155 13.35 4.57 1.18
N HIS A 156 12.42 4.77 0.24
CA HIS A 156 11.45 5.86 0.32
C HIS A 156 10.53 5.74 1.54
N LEU A 157 10.04 4.52 1.82
CA LEU A 157 9.17 4.28 2.98
C LEU A 157 9.90 4.50 4.32
N HIS A 158 11.18 4.12 4.43
CA HIS A 158 11.99 4.47 5.61
C HIS A 158 12.11 5.98 5.78
N GLY A 159 12.35 6.74 4.70
CA GLY A 159 12.38 8.20 4.75
C GLY A 159 11.06 8.83 5.20
N LEU A 160 9.91 8.23 4.84
CA LEU A 160 8.61 8.68 5.36
C LEU A 160 8.47 8.44 6.87
N LEU A 161 8.98 7.31 7.39
CA LEU A 161 8.99 7.05 8.84
C LEU A 161 9.91 8.05 9.57
N ASP A 162 11.06 8.38 9.00
CA ASP A 162 11.97 9.39 9.56
C ASP A 162 11.30 10.77 9.64
N LEU A 163 10.51 11.15 8.64
CA LEU A 163 9.70 12.37 8.67
C LEU A 163 8.63 12.36 9.78
N HIS A 164 8.01 11.21 10.02
CA HIS A 164 7.06 11.09 11.13
C HIS A 164 7.75 11.15 12.50
N GLU A 165 8.94 10.55 12.66
CA GLU A 165 9.74 10.69 13.89
C GLU A 165 10.14 12.15 14.16
N GLN A 166 10.54 12.88 13.10
CA GLN A 166 10.83 14.31 13.21
C GLN A 166 9.59 15.13 13.59
N LEU A 167 8.42 14.77 13.07
CA LEU A 167 7.15 15.42 13.43
C LEU A 167 6.85 15.22 14.93
N VAL A 168 7.00 13.98 15.43
CA VAL A 168 6.79 13.66 16.85
C VAL A 168 7.77 14.47 17.73
N ALA A 169 9.05 14.48 17.37
CA ALA A 169 10.06 15.24 18.14
C ALA A 169 9.71 16.74 18.20
N ARG A 170 9.31 17.34 17.07
CA ARG A 170 8.89 18.75 17.06
C ARG A 170 7.61 18.99 17.88
N ALA A 171 6.66 18.07 17.84
CA ALA A 171 5.45 18.20 18.66
C ALA A 171 5.75 18.15 20.15
N GLU A 172 6.74 17.34 20.58
CA GLU A 172 7.20 17.34 21.99
C GLU A 172 7.88 18.66 22.37
N ASP A 173 8.65 19.23 21.47
CA ASP A 173 9.42 20.45 21.74
C ASP A 173 8.56 21.74 21.67
N GLU A 174 7.63 21.80 20.74
CA GLU A 174 6.91 23.03 20.39
C GLU A 174 5.51 23.10 21.00
N LEU A 175 4.82 21.96 21.23
CA LEU A 175 3.51 21.95 21.88
C LEU A 175 3.66 21.90 23.40
N THR A 176 3.21 22.97 24.05
CA THR A 176 3.34 23.15 25.49
C THR A 176 2.39 22.26 26.30
N SER A 177 2.80 22.00 27.57
CA SER A 177 2.01 21.17 28.50
C SER A 177 0.84 21.95 29.11
#